data_51130978f3530909b402d2d24557c6ea
#
_entry.id   51130978f3530909b402d2d24557c6ea
#
_cell.length_a   1.000
_cell.length_b   1.000
_cell.length_c   1.000
_cell.angle_alpha   90.00
_cell.angle_beta   90.00
_cell.angle_gamma   90.00
#
_symmetry.space_group_name_H-M   'P 1'
#
loop_
_entity.id
_entity.type
_entity.pdbx_description
1 polymer ?
#
loop_
_entity_poly.entity_id
_entity_poly.type
_entity_poly.pdbx_seq_one_letter_code
_entity_poly.pdbx_strand_id
1 'polypeptide(L)'
;MMSAGGEEVEKMSLEQAKQRYAGQWLAFLVTEETPTGELWGHLLAHNPDRRELHRELREKKVERAYVTFAGPVVKPGYAVIL
;
A
#
# COMPACT_ATOMS: atom_id res chain seq x y z
N MET A 1 3.71 26.80 -7.04
CA MET A 1 3.50 26.59 -6.92
C MET A 1 3.12 25.88 -6.54
N MET A 2 2.96 25.52 -6.59
CA MET A 2 2.68 25.00 -6.37
C MET A 2 2.09 24.41 -6.01
N SER A 3 2.02 24.10 -6.08
CA SER A 3 1.47 23.58 -5.94
C SER A 3 0.80 23.14 -5.28
N ALA A 4 0.35 23.43 -5.29
CA ALA A 4 -0.59 22.89 -4.65
C ALA A 4 -0.33 21.67 -4.11
N GLY A 5 0.53 21.53 -3.59
CA GLY A 5 0.87 20.40 -3.12
C GLY A 5 -0.01 19.66 -2.32
N GLY A 6 -0.79 20.24 -1.63
CA GLY A 6 -1.59 19.52 -0.70
C GLY A 6 -2.45 18.50 -1.31
N GLU A 7 -2.69 18.61 -2.55
CA GLU A 7 -3.51 17.68 -3.10
C GLU A 7 -2.80 16.56 -3.71
N GLU A 8 -1.55 16.60 -3.76
CA GLU A 8 -0.86 15.57 -4.41
C GLU A 8 -0.78 14.34 -3.60
N VAL A 9 -1.05 13.22 -4.18
CA VAL A 9 -0.93 11.96 -3.51
C VAL A 9 0.50 11.54 -3.62
N GLU A 10 1.10 11.23 -2.52
CA GLU A 10 2.49 10.87 -2.51
C GLU A 10 2.72 9.57 -3.24
N LYS A 11 3.69 9.55 -4.13
CA LYS A 11 4.03 8.34 -4.84
C LYS A 11 5.03 7.56 -4.04
N MET A 12 4.82 6.29 -3.88
CA MET A 12 5.72 5.45 -3.10
C MET A 12 5.74 4.05 -3.64
N SER A 13 6.70 3.26 -3.23
CA SER A 13 6.74 1.88 -3.65
C SER A 13 5.83 1.06 -2.74
N LEU A 14 5.40 -0.08 -3.22
CA LEU A 14 4.56 -0.95 -2.43
C LEU A 14 5.31 -1.41 -1.18
N GLU A 15 6.61 -1.61 -1.30
CA GLU A 15 7.42 -2.00 -0.17
C GLU A 15 7.39 -0.92 0.91
N GLN A 16 7.49 0.33 0.52
CA GLN A 16 7.43 1.42 1.48
C GLN A 16 6.06 1.46 2.15
N ALA A 17 5.01 1.25 1.39
CA ALA A 17 3.68 1.25 1.97
C ALA A 17 3.52 0.12 2.97
N LYS A 18 4.07 -1.05 2.66
CA LYS A 18 3.98 -2.17 3.57
C LYS A 18 4.73 -1.91 4.86
N GLN A 19 5.87 -1.27 4.76
CA GLN A 19 6.64 -0.97 5.96
C GLN A 19 5.95 0.09 6.82
N ARG A 20 5.36 1.06 6.16
CA ARG A 20 4.72 2.15 6.88
C ARG A 20 3.47 1.67 7.60
N TYR A 21 2.73 0.75 7.02
CA TYR A 21 1.50 0.29 7.61
C TYR A 21 1.52 -1.22 7.84
N ALA A 22 2.58 -1.70 8.47
CA ALA A 22 2.72 -3.11 8.73
C ALA A 22 1.56 -3.61 9.59
N GLY A 23 1.09 -4.78 9.31
CA GLY A 23 -0.03 -5.35 10.06
C GLY A 23 -1.39 -4.91 9.56
N GLN A 24 -1.44 -4.20 8.45
CA GLN A 24 -2.70 -3.74 7.91
C GLN A 24 -2.87 -4.20 6.48
N TRP A 25 -4.11 -4.17 6.01
CA TRP A 25 -4.39 -4.43 4.62
C TRP A 25 -4.25 -3.12 3.86
N LEU A 26 -3.70 -3.17 2.68
CA LEU A 26 -3.44 -1.99 1.88
C LEU A 26 -4.17 -2.08 0.56
N ALA A 27 -4.66 -0.96 0.08
CA ALA A 27 -5.20 -0.86 -1.27
C ALA A 27 -4.31 0.12 -2.00
N PHE A 28 -3.61 -0.36 -2.99
CA PHE A 28 -2.56 0.40 -3.66
C PHE A 28 -2.84 0.52 -5.14
N LEU A 29 -2.67 1.70 -5.69
CA LEU A 29 -2.84 1.92 -7.12
C LEU A 29 -1.46 1.86 -7.75
N VAL A 30 -1.18 0.83 -8.52
CA VAL A 30 0.11 0.67 -9.14
C VAL A 30 0.15 1.48 -10.43
N THR A 31 1.09 2.37 -10.54
CA THR A 31 1.22 3.17 -11.76
C THR A 31 2.49 2.83 -12.52
N GLU A 32 3.46 2.21 -11.88
CA GLU A 32 4.70 1.87 -12.55
C GLU A 32 5.27 0.59 -11.99
N GLU A 33 6.05 -0.08 -12.79
CA GLU A 33 6.78 -1.24 -12.31
C GLU A 33 8.20 -1.08 -12.80
N THR A 34 9.17 -1.19 -11.91
CA THR A 34 10.55 -1.01 -12.29
C THR A 34 11.10 -2.28 -12.93
N PRO A 35 12.21 -2.20 -13.61
CA PRO A 35 12.82 -3.40 -14.18
C PRO A 35 13.17 -4.45 -13.15
N THR A 36 13.37 -4.04 -11.89
CA THR A 36 13.67 -5.01 -10.86
C THR A 36 12.42 -5.60 -10.24
N GLY A 37 11.26 -5.22 -10.72
CA GLY A 37 10.03 -5.80 -10.20
C GLY A 37 9.38 -5.01 -9.09
N GLU A 38 9.86 -3.84 -8.76
CA GLU A 38 9.23 -3.04 -7.73
C GLU A 38 7.99 -2.37 -8.28
N LEU A 39 6.94 -2.33 -7.47
CA LEU A 39 5.71 -1.67 -7.86
C LEU A 39 5.63 -0.31 -7.21
N TRP A 40 5.37 0.71 -8.00
CA TRP A 40 5.27 2.06 -7.49
C TRP A 40 3.90 2.63 -7.80
N GLY A 41 3.44 3.50 -6.97
CA GLY A 41 2.15 4.12 -7.19
C GLY A 41 1.68 4.88 -5.97
N HIS A 42 0.38 4.80 -5.70
CA HIS A 42 -0.21 5.56 -4.62
C HIS A 42 -1.02 4.67 -3.69
N LEU A 43 -0.91 4.92 -2.41
CA LEU A 43 -1.69 4.18 -1.44
C LEU A 43 -3.06 4.82 -1.37
N LEU A 44 -4.08 4.06 -1.67
CA LEU A 44 -5.44 4.58 -1.67
C LEU A 44 -6.12 4.46 -0.30
N ALA A 45 -5.85 3.40 0.40
CA ALA A 45 -6.45 3.19 1.70
C ALA A 45 -5.71 2.11 2.45
N HIS A 46 -5.86 2.08 3.75
CA HIS A 46 -5.29 1.01 4.55
C HIS A 46 -6.17 0.80 5.76
N ASN A 47 -6.21 -0.41 6.25
CA ASN A 47 -7.04 -0.73 7.41
C ASN A 47 -6.62 -2.09 7.94
N PRO A 48 -6.56 -2.26 9.25
CA PRO A 48 -6.22 -3.58 9.79
C PRO A 48 -7.30 -4.62 9.50
N ASP A 49 -8.52 -4.17 9.20
CA ASP A 49 -9.60 -5.09 8.93
C ASP A 49 -9.86 -5.09 7.43
N ARG A 50 -9.76 -6.26 6.80
CA ARG A 50 -9.95 -6.37 5.39
C ARG A 50 -11.34 -5.95 4.94
N ARG A 51 -12.34 -6.28 5.75
CA ARG A 51 -13.70 -5.94 5.37
C ARG A 51 -13.91 -4.44 5.35
N GLU A 52 -13.33 -3.76 6.33
CA GLU A 52 -13.45 -2.32 6.38
C GLU A 52 -12.74 -1.69 5.19
N LEU A 53 -11.61 -2.24 4.81
CA LEU A 53 -10.89 -1.74 3.66
C LEU A 53 -11.73 -1.85 2.41
N HIS A 54 -12.37 -3.00 2.21
CA HIS A 54 -13.20 -3.19 1.03
C HIS A 54 -14.40 -2.26 1.04
N ARG A 55 -14.96 -2.01 2.22
CA ARG A 55 -16.07 -1.10 2.30
C ARG A 55 -15.62 0.32 1.93
N GLU A 56 -14.45 0.72 2.41
CA GLU A 56 -13.94 2.02 2.11
C GLU A 56 -13.69 2.19 0.63
N LEU A 57 -13.14 1.18 -0.01
CA LEU A 57 -12.90 1.24 -1.44
C LEU A 57 -14.20 1.35 -2.21
N ARG A 58 -15.24 0.67 -1.73
CA ARG A 58 -16.51 0.72 -2.39
C ARG A 58 -17.13 2.11 -2.23
N GLU A 59 -16.98 2.72 -1.08
CA GLU A 59 -17.51 4.05 -0.87
C GLU A 59 -16.79 5.07 -1.71
N LYS A 60 -15.51 4.88 -1.94
CA LYS A 60 -14.74 5.78 -2.78
C LYS A 60 -14.89 5.44 -4.25
N LYS A 61 -15.63 4.41 -4.56
CA LYS A 61 -15.86 3.98 -5.94
C LYS A 61 -14.57 3.66 -6.66
N VAL A 62 -13.66 3.01 -5.95
CA VAL A 62 -12.40 2.61 -6.54
C VAL A 62 -12.62 1.34 -7.32
N GLU A 63 -12.30 1.37 -8.61
CA GLU A 63 -12.53 0.22 -9.43
C GLU A 63 -11.31 -0.63 -9.58
N ARG A 64 -10.14 -0.07 -9.42
CA ARG A 64 -8.92 -0.84 -9.55
C ARG A 64 -8.04 -0.56 -8.38
N ALA A 65 -7.62 -1.57 -7.69
CA ALA A 65 -6.70 -1.43 -6.60
C ALA A 65 -6.05 -2.78 -6.34
N TYR A 66 -4.78 -2.74 -6.02
CA TYR A 66 -4.08 -3.96 -5.65
C TYR A 66 -4.23 -4.05 -4.14
N VAL A 67 -4.91 -5.08 -3.68
CA VAL A 67 -5.16 -5.24 -2.25
C VAL A 67 -4.22 -6.31 -1.73
N THR A 68 -3.43 -5.97 -0.72
CA THR A 68 -2.49 -6.91 -0.18
C THR A 68 -2.36 -6.68 1.31
N PHE A 69 -1.90 -7.67 2.03
CA PHE A 69 -1.70 -7.55 3.45
C PHE A 69 -0.25 -7.22 3.72
N ALA A 70 -0.01 -6.14 4.46
CA ALA A 70 1.32 -5.77 4.83
C ALA A 70 1.64 -6.48 6.12
N GLY A 71 2.14 -7.66 6.06
CA GLY A 71 2.39 -8.44 7.24
C GLY A 71 3.36 -7.79 8.16
N PRO A 72 3.63 -8.42 9.27
CA PRO A 72 4.56 -7.87 10.24
C PRO A 72 5.96 -7.85 9.64
N VAL A 73 6.74 -6.91 10.11
CA VAL A 73 8.10 -6.82 9.65
C VAL A 73 8.87 -7.97 10.26
N VAL A 74 9.49 -8.76 9.44
CA VAL A 74 10.23 -9.89 9.92
C VAL A 74 11.67 -9.48 10.03
N LYS A 75 12.22 -9.58 11.22
CA LYS A 75 13.59 -9.18 11.40
C LYS A 75 14.52 -10.24 10.89
N PRO A 76 15.66 -9.83 10.44
CA PRO A 76 16.63 -10.78 9.95
C PRO A 76 16.96 -11.79 11.03
N GLY A 77 17.10 -12.98 10.66
CA GLY A 77 17.38 -14.00 11.58
C GLY A 77 16.21 -14.57 12.26
N TYR A 78 15.08 -13.92 12.15
CA TYR A 78 13.95 -14.38 12.83
C TYR A 78 13.28 -15.36 11.99
N ALA A 79 13.27 -15.20 10.78
CA ALA A 79 12.56 -16.00 9.99
C ALA A 79 13.13 -17.30 9.75
N VAL A 80 14.23 -17.49 10.15
CA VAL A 80 14.75 -18.61 9.87
C VAL A 80 14.42 -19.73 10.54
N ILE A 81 13.68 -19.67 11.34
CA ILE A 81 13.31 -20.66 12.05
C ILE A 81 12.74 -21.58 11.29
N LEU A 82 12.82 -22.17 10.82
CA LEU A 82 12.15 -23.06 10.11
C LEU A 82 12.79 -24.10 9.82
#